data_2c70d0800b4ba19db1de1af83d5623a2
#
_entry.id   2c70d0800b4ba19db1de1af83d5623a2
#
_cell.length_a   1.000
_cell.length_b   1.000
_cell.length_c   1.000
_cell.angle_alpha   90.00
_cell.angle_beta   90.00
_cell.angle_gamma   90.00
#
_symmetry.space_group_name_H-M   'P 1'
#
loop_
_entity.id
_entity.type
_entity.pdbx_description
1 polymer ?
#
loop_
_entity_poly.entity_id
_entity_poly.type
_entity_poly.pdbx_seq_one_letter_code
_entity_poly.pdbx_strand_id
1 'polypeptide(L)'
;MVLLALWLARHPGKDPLRLDTDIWVYALIRRAHLGGAFAVVARKGDARGGAVLVKLVNRRSGEARLLAEATRGDGETVWMQPIPSTDEAELDRYIERSARIDPDLWVVEIDDPEGRHFLVEPIDTR
;
A
#
# COMPACT_ATOMS: atom_id res chain seq x y z
N MET A 1 -18.01 -16.31 -18.44
CA MET A 1 -16.97 -16.08 -19.45
C MET A 1 -17.24 -14.85 -20.28
N VAL A 2 -18.43 -14.74 -20.89
CA VAL A 2 -18.80 -13.56 -21.69
C VAL A 2 -18.82 -12.28 -20.85
N LEU A 3 -19.29 -12.37 -19.61
CA LEU A 3 -19.35 -11.21 -18.71
C LEU A 3 -17.96 -10.64 -18.37
N LEU A 4 -16.96 -11.52 -18.23
CA LEU A 4 -15.59 -11.09 -17.96
C LEU A 4 -15.02 -10.33 -19.16
N ALA A 5 -15.25 -10.81 -20.38
CA ALA A 5 -14.78 -10.14 -21.59
C ALA A 5 -15.41 -8.76 -21.74
N LEU A 6 -16.71 -8.64 -21.46
CA LEU A 6 -17.41 -7.34 -21.50
C LEU A 6 -16.88 -6.39 -20.42
N TRP A 7 -16.59 -6.91 -19.23
CA TRP A 7 -16.03 -6.09 -18.16
C TRP A 7 -14.64 -5.55 -18.54
N LEU A 8 -13.75 -6.42 -19.07
CA LEU A 8 -12.41 -6.03 -19.49
C LEU A 8 -12.45 -4.98 -20.59
N ALA A 9 -13.40 -5.08 -21.52
CA ALA A 9 -13.56 -4.09 -22.59
C ALA A 9 -13.91 -2.71 -22.06
N ARG A 10 -14.63 -2.63 -20.94
CA ARG A 10 -15.03 -1.36 -20.30
C ARG A 10 -14.01 -0.85 -19.29
N HIS A 11 -13.06 -1.68 -18.89
CA HIS A 11 -12.07 -1.36 -17.84
C HIS A 11 -10.67 -1.73 -18.34
N PRO A 12 -10.19 -1.11 -19.42
CA PRO A 12 -8.86 -1.42 -19.94
C PRO A 12 -7.80 -1.12 -18.87
N GLY A 13 -6.86 -2.04 -18.69
CA GLY A 13 -5.80 -1.91 -17.71
C GLY A 13 -6.17 -2.30 -16.28
N LYS A 14 -7.39 -2.74 -16.02
CA LYS A 14 -7.82 -3.22 -14.71
C LYS A 14 -7.98 -4.73 -14.69
N ASP A 15 -7.55 -5.35 -13.58
CA ASP A 15 -7.75 -6.77 -13.32
C ASP A 15 -9.13 -6.95 -12.67
N PRO A 16 -10.04 -7.72 -13.28
CA PRO A 16 -11.38 -7.92 -12.70
C PRO A 16 -11.36 -8.74 -11.40
N LEU A 17 -10.24 -9.42 -11.11
CA LEU A 17 -10.10 -10.20 -9.87
C LEU A 17 -9.49 -9.37 -8.74
N ARG A 18 -9.04 -8.16 -9.04
CA ARG A 18 -8.45 -7.27 -8.06
C ARG A 18 -9.56 -6.60 -7.23
N LEU A 19 -9.37 -6.58 -5.92
CA LEU A 19 -10.28 -5.89 -5.01
C LEU A 19 -10.25 -4.38 -5.24
N ASP A 20 -11.36 -3.71 -4.98
CA ASP A 20 -11.36 -2.26 -4.83
C ASP A 20 -10.36 -1.87 -3.75
N THR A 21 -9.72 -0.72 -3.92
CA THR A 21 -8.64 -0.31 -3.02
C THR A 21 -9.09 -0.18 -1.58
N ASP A 22 -10.28 0.34 -1.33
CA ASP A 22 -10.80 0.46 0.05
C ASP A 22 -10.95 -0.89 0.72
N ILE A 23 -11.45 -1.90 0.01
CA ILE A 23 -11.57 -3.26 0.55
C ILE A 23 -10.19 -3.83 0.86
N TRP A 24 -9.25 -3.65 -0.04
CA TRP A 24 -7.88 -4.11 0.14
C TRP A 24 -7.22 -3.46 1.36
N VAL A 25 -7.38 -2.14 1.50
CA VAL A 25 -6.81 -1.37 2.62
C VAL A 25 -7.39 -1.85 3.95
N TYR A 26 -8.71 -1.98 4.05
CA TYR A 26 -9.32 -2.40 5.31
C TYR A 26 -9.01 -3.86 5.64
N ALA A 27 -8.82 -4.72 4.64
CA ALA A 27 -8.35 -6.08 4.86
C ALA A 27 -6.93 -6.11 5.43
N LEU A 28 -6.04 -5.27 4.91
CA LEU A 28 -4.67 -5.13 5.45
C LEU A 28 -4.70 -4.70 6.91
N ILE A 29 -5.49 -3.67 7.22
CA ILE A 29 -5.61 -3.15 8.59
C ILE A 29 -6.12 -4.24 9.53
N ARG A 30 -7.12 -5.01 9.10
CA ARG A 30 -7.64 -6.12 9.90
C ARG A 30 -6.57 -7.18 10.15
N ARG A 31 -5.80 -7.57 9.13
CA ARG A 31 -4.70 -8.53 9.30
C ARG A 31 -3.66 -8.02 10.31
N ALA A 32 -3.31 -6.75 10.22
CA ALA A 32 -2.36 -6.13 11.15
C ALA A 32 -2.88 -6.17 12.59
N HIS A 33 -4.13 -5.78 12.81
CA HIS A 33 -4.75 -5.82 14.15
C HIS A 33 -4.80 -7.23 14.69
N LEU A 34 -5.18 -8.21 13.88
CA LEU A 34 -5.22 -9.62 14.30
C LEU A 34 -3.83 -10.15 14.64
N GLY A 35 -2.79 -9.60 13.99
CA GLY A 35 -1.40 -9.95 14.27
C GLY A 35 -0.78 -9.21 15.45
N GLY A 36 -1.54 -8.33 16.11
CA GLY A 36 -1.06 -7.61 17.29
C GLY A 36 -0.43 -6.25 16.99
N ALA A 37 -0.51 -5.75 15.76
CA ALA A 37 -0.03 -4.44 15.40
C ALA A 37 -1.13 -3.39 15.55
N PHE A 38 -0.73 -2.12 15.56
CA PHE A 38 -1.64 -0.98 15.43
C PHE A 38 -1.59 -0.49 13.98
N ALA A 39 -2.73 -0.33 13.34
CA ALA A 39 -2.79 0.10 11.95
C ALA A 39 -3.96 1.06 11.73
N VAL A 40 -3.71 2.11 10.96
CA VAL A 40 -4.72 3.14 10.67
C VAL A 40 -4.61 3.62 9.24
N VAL A 41 -5.72 4.14 8.72
CA VAL A 41 -5.72 4.91 7.49
C VAL A 41 -5.27 6.33 7.85
N ALA A 42 -4.04 6.66 7.48
CA ALA A 42 -3.50 8.01 7.70
C ALA A 42 -4.02 9.00 6.67
N ARG A 43 -4.34 8.54 5.45
CA ARG A 43 -4.95 9.34 4.40
C ARG A 43 -5.87 8.45 3.56
N LYS A 44 -7.12 8.87 3.44
CA LYS A 44 -8.10 8.18 2.60
C LYS A 44 -7.98 8.66 1.16
N GLY A 45 -7.88 7.72 0.23
CA GLY A 45 -7.82 7.99 -1.19
C GLY A 45 -9.08 7.57 -1.92
N ASP A 46 -8.95 7.31 -3.23
CA ASP A 46 -10.08 6.86 -4.03
C ASP A 46 -10.45 5.41 -3.70
N ALA A 47 -11.74 5.17 -3.45
CA ALA A 47 -12.23 3.87 -2.98
C ALA A 47 -11.95 2.73 -3.95
N ARG A 48 -11.95 3.01 -5.26
CA ARG A 48 -11.87 1.95 -6.28
C ARG A 48 -10.46 1.68 -6.79
N GLY A 49 -9.65 2.70 -6.97
CA GLY A 49 -8.41 2.53 -7.71
C GLY A 49 -7.25 3.40 -7.28
N GLY A 50 -7.32 4.04 -6.12
CA GLY A 50 -6.23 4.85 -5.63
C GLY A 50 -4.96 4.04 -5.35
N ALA A 51 -3.80 4.65 -5.59
CA ALA A 51 -2.52 4.06 -5.19
C ALA A 51 -2.41 4.02 -3.67
N VAL A 52 -1.55 3.14 -3.15
CA VAL A 52 -1.38 2.95 -1.71
C VAL A 52 0.08 3.07 -1.34
N LEU A 53 0.37 3.90 -0.35
CA LEU A 53 1.64 3.91 0.35
C LEU A 53 1.42 3.29 1.73
N VAL A 54 2.35 2.41 2.14
CA VAL A 54 2.32 1.80 3.46
C VAL A 54 3.55 2.27 4.22
N LYS A 55 3.32 2.96 5.34
CA LYS A 55 4.37 3.40 6.24
C LYS A 55 4.45 2.41 7.40
N LEU A 56 5.60 1.79 7.55
CA LEU A 56 5.86 0.85 8.64
C LEU A 56 6.71 1.53 9.70
N VAL A 57 6.27 1.47 10.94
CA VAL A 57 7.05 1.95 12.07
C VAL A 57 7.39 0.75 12.96
N ASN A 58 8.69 0.54 13.18
CA ASN A 58 9.17 -0.45 14.14
C ASN A 58 9.23 0.22 15.51
N ARG A 59 8.32 -0.18 16.40
CA ARG A 59 8.17 0.47 17.69
C ARG A 59 9.38 0.32 18.59
N ARG A 60 10.11 -0.80 18.44
CA ARG A 60 11.29 -1.07 19.27
C ARG A 60 12.51 -0.26 18.84
N SER A 61 12.77 -0.18 17.54
CA SER A 61 13.94 0.53 17.03
C SER A 61 13.68 2.00 16.75
N GLY A 62 12.43 2.39 16.56
CA GLY A 62 12.06 3.73 16.12
C GLY A 62 12.29 3.97 14.63
N GLU A 63 12.78 2.97 13.89
CA GLU A 63 12.98 3.08 12.46
C GLU A 63 11.66 2.93 11.71
N ALA A 64 11.56 3.64 10.59
CA ALA A 64 10.41 3.55 9.71
C ALA A 64 10.83 3.14 8.30
N ARG A 65 9.91 2.54 7.57
CA ARG A 65 10.09 2.25 6.14
C ARG A 65 8.82 2.64 5.39
N LEU A 66 8.99 3.05 4.15
CA LEU A 66 7.87 3.33 3.26
C LEU A 66 7.86 2.29 2.15
N LEU A 67 6.68 1.75 1.88
CA LEU A 67 6.47 0.79 0.79
C LEU A 67 5.46 1.34 -0.19
N ALA A 68 5.75 1.22 -1.47
CA ALA A 68 4.88 1.62 -2.57
C ALA A 68 4.65 0.42 -3.48
N GLU A 69 3.45 0.31 -4.02
CA GLU A 69 3.11 -0.73 -4.99
C GLU A 69 3.78 -0.44 -6.32
N ALA A 70 4.34 -1.47 -6.94
CA ALA A 70 4.96 -1.38 -8.26
C ALA A 70 4.61 -2.62 -9.07
N THR A 71 4.60 -2.49 -10.39
CA THR A 71 4.37 -3.62 -11.30
C THR A 71 5.69 -3.95 -11.99
N ARG A 72 6.12 -5.22 -11.87
CA ARG A 72 7.29 -5.72 -12.57
C ARG A 72 7.02 -5.87 -14.07
N GLY A 73 8.10 -6.03 -14.85
CA GLY A 73 8.00 -6.23 -16.29
C GLY A 73 7.18 -7.45 -16.70
N ASP A 74 7.04 -8.45 -15.83
CA ASP A 74 6.21 -9.63 -16.05
C ASP A 74 4.74 -9.43 -15.64
N GLY A 75 4.38 -8.24 -15.17
CA GLY A 75 3.03 -7.91 -14.72
C GLY A 75 2.77 -8.23 -13.26
N GLU A 76 3.74 -8.79 -12.54
CA GLU A 76 3.57 -9.11 -11.12
C GLU A 76 3.59 -7.85 -10.27
N THR A 77 2.65 -7.76 -9.31
CA THR A 77 2.62 -6.68 -8.33
C THR A 77 3.59 -6.97 -7.20
N VAL A 78 4.43 -5.99 -6.89
CA VAL A 78 5.37 -6.07 -5.78
C VAL A 78 5.32 -4.77 -4.97
N TRP A 79 5.84 -4.82 -3.76
CA TRP A 79 6.03 -3.64 -2.92
C TRP A 79 7.51 -3.28 -2.91
N MET A 80 7.81 -1.99 -3.04
CA MET A 80 9.18 -1.51 -3.07
C MET A 80 9.32 -0.27 -2.21
N GLN A 81 10.54 0.02 -1.79
CA GLN A 81 10.84 1.27 -1.07
C GLN A 81 11.08 2.37 -2.11
N PRO A 82 10.20 3.39 -2.19
CA PRO A 82 10.39 4.50 -3.12
C PRO A 82 11.57 5.40 -2.72
N ILE A 83 11.90 5.43 -1.43
CA ILE A 83 13.12 6.06 -0.91
C ILE A 83 13.73 5.14 0.15
N PRO A 84 15.06 5.06 0.24
CA PRO A 84 15.73 4.11 1.14
C PRO A 84 15.86 4.61 2.59
N SER A 85 15.23 5.71 2.95
CA SER A 85 15.34 6.31 4.27
C SER A 85 14.61 5.49 5.34
N THR A 86 15.16 5.46 6.55
CA THR A 86 14.52 4.92 7.74
C THR A 86 14.10 6.02 8.73
N ASP A 87 14.31 7.28 8.36
CA ASP A 87 13.94 8.43 9.17
C ASP A 87 12.46 8.79 8.93
N GLU A 88 11.65 8.68 9.96
CA GLU A 88 10.21 8.91 9.86
C GLU A 88 9.86 10.30 9.32
N ALA A 89 10.59 11.34 9.75
CA ALA A 89 10.33 12.71 9.29
C ALA A 89 10.57 12.86 7.79
N GLU A 90 11.59 12.19 7.27
CA GLU A 90 11.91 12.21 5.84
C GLU A 90 10.85 11.46 5.02
N LEU A 91 10.37 10.33 5.53
CA LEU A 91 9.28 9.60 4.91
C LEU A 91 7.98 10.41 4.91
N ASP A 92 7.69 11.13 5.99
CA ASP A 92 6.50 11.96 6.06
C ASP A 92 6.53 13.09 5.04
N ARG A 93 7.69 13.68 4.80
CA ARG A 93 7.84 14.70 3.75
C ARG A 93 7.60 14.12 2.35
N TYR A 94 8.09 12.90 2.11
CA TYR A 94 7.81 12.21 0.84
C TYR A 94 6.31 11.95 0.66
N ILE A 95 5.64 11.48 1.71
CA ILE A 95 4.20 11.22 1.71
C ILE A 95 3.43 12.50 1.40
N GLU A 96 3.77 13.62 2.04
CA GLU A 96 3.13 14.91 1.79
C GLU A 96 3.24 15.34 0.34
N ARG A 97 4.44 15.24 -0.23
CA ARG A 97 4.66 15.59 -1.64
C ARG A 97 3.83 14.69 -2.56
N SER A 98 3.82 13.38 -2.28
CA SER A 98 3.06 12.42 -3.07
C SER A 98 1.56 12.71 -3.03
N ALA A 99 1.02 13.06 -1.87
CA ALA A 99 -0.39 13.37 -1.70
C ALA A 99 -0.79 14.66 -2.45
N ARG A 100 0.12 15.62 -2.57
CA ARG A 100 -0.15 16.84 -3.34
C ARG A 100 -0.23 16.58 -4.84
N ILE A 101 0.52 15.59 -5.33
CA ILE A 101 0.54 15.21 -6.75
C ILE A 101 -0.63 14.30 -7.09
N ASP A 102 -0.95 13.36 -6.19
CA ASP A 102 -1.98 12.35 -6.39
C ASP A 102 -3.06 12.46 -5.31
N PRO A 103 -4.19 13.14 -5.61
CA PRO A 103 -5.27 13.30 -4.63
C PRO A 103 -6.00 12.00 -4.30
N ASP A 104 -5.84 10.95 -5.11
CA ASP A 104 -6.46 9.64 -4.90
C ASP A 104 -5.61 8.69 -4.05
N LEU A 105 -4.48 9.16 -3.57
CA LEU A 105 -3.52 8.36 -2.81
C LEU A 105 -4.05 7.99 -1.44
N TRP A 106 -3.95 6.70 -1.10
CA TRP A 106 -4.13 6.18 0.25
C TRP A 106 -2.79 6.12 0.97
N VAL A 107 -2.82 6.40 2.26
CA VAL A 107 -1.66 6.17 3.13
C VAL A 107 -2.13 5.33 4.31
N VAL A 108 -1.51 4.17 4.51
CA VAL A 108 -1.75 3.30 5.65
C VAL A 108 -0.52 3.32 6.52
N GLU A 109 -0.70 3.51 7.82
CA GLU A 109 0.40 3.43 8.77
C GLU A 109 0.23 2.17 9.61
N ILE A 110 1.28 1.36 9.70
CA ILE A 110 1.32 0.16 10.53
C ILE A 110 2.44 0.34 11.54
N ASP A 111 2.07 0.32 12.80
CA ASP A 111 2.98 0.45 13.94
C ASP A 111 3.06 -0.90 14.64
N ASP A 112 4.19 -1.56 14.51
CA ASP A 112 4.38 -2.93 15.00
C ASP A 112 5.67 -3.03 15.79
N PRO A 113 5.68 -3.75 16.92
CA PRO A 113 6.90 -3.90 17.73
C PRO A 113 8.07 -4.51 16.97
N GLU A 114 7.80 -5.28 15.92
CA GLU A 114 8.82 -5.98 15.13
C GLU A 114 8.93 -5.45 13.70
N GLY A 115 8.15 -4.43 13.34
CA GLY A 115 8.18 -3.85 12.00
C GLY A 115 7.58 -4.73 10.92
N ARG A 116 6.66 -5.62 11.27
CA ARG A 116 6.01 -6.50 10.29
C ARG A 116 5.05 -5.72 9.39
N HIS A 117 4.98 -6.09 8.13
CA HIS A 117 4.20 -5.33 7.14
C HIS A 117 2.80 -5.92 6.87
N PHE A 118 2.59 -7.20 7.13
CA PHE A 118 1.31 -7.92 6.90
C PHE A 118 0.83 -7.92 5.43
N LEU A 119 1.69 -7.54 4.50
CA LEU A 119 1.40 -7.60 3.07
C LEU A 119 1.52 -9.03 2.57
N VAL A 120 0.70 -9.40 1.56
CA VAL A 120 0.72 -10.73 0.97
C VAL A 120 1.51 -10.79 -0.32
N GLU A 121 1.62 -9.65 -1.04
CA GLU A 121 2.44 -9.58 -2.24
C GLU A 121 3.92 -9.48 -1.88
N PRO A 122 4.82 -9.93 -2.75
CA PRO A 122 6.25 -9.92 -2.44
C PRO A 122 6.82 -8.51 -2.31
N ILE A 123 7.83 -8.39 -1.45
CA ILE A 123 8.61 -7.15 -1.30
C ILE A 123 9.83 -7.25 -2.20
N ASP A 124 10.05 -6.24 -3.02
CA ASP A 124 11.26 -6.14 -3.81
C ASP A 124 12.31 -5.38 -3.00
N THR A 125 13.39 -6.07 -2.67
CA THR A 125 14.45 -5.52 -1.81
C THR A 125 15.60 -4.88 -2.59
N ARG A 126 15.49 -4.81 -3.90
CA ARG A 126 16.54 -4.20 -4.74
C ARG A 126 16.56 -2.69 -4.69
#